data_bbbfc2bb93b569efab543893a75a7e8f
#
_entry.id   bbbfc2bb93b569efab543893a75a7e8f
#
_cell.length_a   1.000
_cell.length_b   1.000
_cell.length_c   1.000
_cell.angle_alpha   90.00
_cell.angle_beta   90.00
_cell.angle_gamma   90.00
#
_symmetry.space_group_name_H-M   'P 1'
#
loop_
_entity.id
_entity.type
_entity.pdbx_description
1 polymer ?
#
loop_
_entity_poly.entity_id
_entity_poly.type
_entity_poly.pdbx_seq_one_letter_code
_entity_poly.pdbx_strand_id
1 'polypeptide(L)'
;MQKFKLNQDKNKEYLPYNLLAEKIVLNNLLINSEAIEITLKILDTEAFYLKSHQEIYKAITYLYQNQTSVDLITLTSFLQDNGLLEKIGGISLL
;
A
#
# COMPACT_ATOMS: atom_id res chain seq x y z
N MET A 1 14.00 -5.26 14.55
CA MET A 1 13.75 -4.90 14.66
C MET A 1 13.31 -4.48 15.20
N GLN A 2 12.96 -4.33 15.48
CA GLN A 2 12.44 -3.87 15.93
C GLN A 2 12.58 -3.06 16.10
N LYS A 3 12.98 -2.52 16.12
CA LYS A 3 12.99 -1.69 16.43
C LYS A 3 12.55 -0.83 16.00
N PHE A 4 12.41 -0.60 15.31
CA PHE A 4 11.83 0.28 14.96
C PHE A 4 10.72 0.50 15.56
N LYS A 5 10.39 0.00 16.17
CA LYS A 5 9.41 0.13 16.79
C LYS A 5 9.53 0.67 17.84
N LEU A 6 10.13 0.94 18.22
CA LEU A 6 10.26 1.41 19.19
C LEU A 6 9.97 2.59 19.24
N ASN A 7 9.97 3.07 18.76
CA ASN A 7 9.73 4.20 18.85
C ASN A 7 8.54 4.56 18.77
N GLN A 8 8.06 3.97 18.77
CA GLN A 8 7.03 4.16 18.76
C GLN A 8 6.67 4.99 19.26
N ASP A 9 6.99 5.45 19.24
CA ASP A 9 6.79 6.25 19.75
C ASP A 9 5.77 6.90 19.88
N LYS A 10 5.71 7.42 20.55
CA LYS A 10 4.66 8.01 20.88
C LYS A 10 4.31 9.09 20.10
N ASN A 11 5.17 9.78 19.58
CA ASN A 11 4.87 10.82 18.74
C ASN A 11 4.23 10.37 17.55
N LYS A 12 4.46 9.18 17.13
CA LYS A 12 3.87 8.70 15.96
C LYS A 12 4.23 9.48 14.80
N GLU A 13 5.33 10.21 14.81
CA GLU A 13 5.76 10.93 13.67
C GLU A 13 6.54 10.03 12.80
N TYR A 14 6.22 9.95 11.51
CA TYR A 14 6.96 9.16 10.56
C TYR A 14 7.97 10.03 9.87
N LEU A 15 9.21 9.55 9.79
CA LEU A 15 10.25 10.23 9.05
C LEU A 15 10.02 9.98 7.56
N PRO A 16 10.53 10.86 6.70
CA PRO A 16 10.30 10.70 5.26
C PRO A 16 10.70 9.35 4.71
N TYR A 17 11.75 8.74 5.25
CA TYR A 17 12.16 7.47 4.71
C TYR A 17 11.15 6.37 5.03
N ASN A 18 10.34 6.54 6.08
CA ASN A 18 9.29 5.56 6.38
C ASN A 18 8.20 5.61 5.31
N LEU A 19 7.86 6.82 4.87
CA LEU A 19 6.86 6.97 3.83
C LEU A 19 7.40 6.46 2.50
N LEU A 20 8.69 6.68 2.26
CA LEU A 20 9.30 6.17 1.05
C LEU A 20 9.29 4.65 1.06
N ALA A 21 9.54 4.05 2.21
CA ALA A 21 9.51 2.59 2.31
C ALA A 21 8.13 2.05 1.98
N GLU A 22 7.07 2.76 2.41
CA GLU A 22 5.72 2.34 2.09
C GLU A 22 5.49 2.36 0.58
N LYS A 23 5.98 3.42 -0.09
CA LYS A 23 5.84 3.50 -1.54
C LYS A 23 6.57 2.36 -2.22
N ILE A 24 7.75 2.04 -1.73
CA ILE A 24 8.55 0.98 -2.33
C ILE A 24 7.83 -0.37 -2.21
N VAL A 25 7.24 -0.64 -1.05
CA VAL A 25 6.51 -1.88 -0.86
C VAL A 25 5.34 -1.95 -1.84
N LEU A 26 4.56 -0.88 -1.93
CA LEU A 26 3.38 -0.88 -2.80
C LEU A 26 3.78 -1.01 -4.27
N ASN A 27 4.85 -0.31 -4.67
CA ASN A 27 5.32 -0.44 -6.03
C ASN A 27 5.77 -1.85 -6.35
N ASN A 28 6.43 -2.49 -5.39
CA ASN A 28 6.89 -3.85 -5.62
C ASN A 28 5.71 -4.80 -5.83
N LEU A 29 4.61 -4.57 -5.11
CA LEU A 29 3.43 -5.42 -5.29
C LEU A 29 2.85 -5.27 -6.70
N LEU A 30 2.96 -4.07 -7.28
CA LEU A 30 2.45 -3.84 -8.62
C LEU A 30 3.33 -4.43 -9.68
N ILE A 31 4.61 -4.58 -9.40
CA ILE A 31 5.55 -5.12 -10.37
C ILE A 31 5.66 -6.63 -10.25
N ASN A 32 5.64 -7.13 -9.01
CA ASN A 32 5.87 -8.53 -8.75
C ASN A 32 4.67 -9.11 -8.00
N SER A 33 3.72 -9.66 -8.74
CA SER A 33 2.50 -10.14 -8.11
C SER A 33 2.74 -11.33 -7.20
N GLU A 34 3.87 -12.02 -7.36
CA GLU A 34 4.15 -13.14 -6.47
C GLU A 34 4.43 -12.65 -5.05
N ALA A 35 4.85 -11.40 -4.91
CA ALA A 35 5.12 -10.85 -3.60
C ALA A 35 3.84 -10.54 -2.83
N ILE A 36 2.71 -10.48 -3.50
CA ILE A 36 1.47 -10.08 -2.85
C ILE A 36 1.06 -11.10 -1.80
N GLU A 37 1.09 -12.36 -2.14
CA GLU A 37 0.65 -13.38 -1.21
C GLU A 37 1.50 -13.37 0.05
N ILE A 38 2.80 -13.23 -0.12
CA ILE A 38 3.71 -13.20 1.03
C ILE A 38 3.45 -11.97 1.87
N THR A 39 3.28 -10.82 1.21
CA THR A 39 3.08 -9.57 1.93
C THR A 39 1.77 -9.59 2.71
N LEU A 40 0.71 -10.15 2.15
CA LEU A 40 -0.57 -10.20 2.84
C LEU A 40 -0.50 -11.02 4.11
N LYS A 41 0.45 -11.93 4.21
CA LYS A 41 0.61 -12.72 5.41
C LYS A 41 1.37 -11.97 6.49
N ILE A 42 2.08 -10.92 6.12
CA ILE A 42 2.94 -10.21 7.04
C ILE A 42 2.40 -8.85 7.44
N LEU A 43 1.79 -8.12 6.49
CA LEU A 43 1.37 -6.76 6.74
C LEU A 43 -0.13 -6.61 6.69
N ASP A 44 -0.67 -5.96 7.72
CA ASP A 44 -2.07 -5.55 7.71
C ASP A 44 -2.16 -4.15 7.13
N THR A 45 -3.36 -3.74 6.78
CA THR A 45 -3.58 -2.39 6.26
C THR A 45 -3.07 -1.33 7.20
N GLU A 46 -3.23 -1.55 8.51
CA GLU A 46 -2.80 -0.58 9.49
C GLU A 46 -1.29 -0.43 9.57
N ALA A 47 -0.54 -1.31 8.90
CA ALA A 47 0.90 -1.18 8.88
C ALA A 47 1.34 0.06 8.10
N PHE A 48 0.46 0.57 7.23
CA PHE A 48 0.78 1.77 6.46
C PHE A 48 0.32 3.00 7.22
N TYR A 49 1.18 3.99 7.29
CA TYR A 49 0.86 5.21 8.01
C TYR A 49 -0.09 6.11 7.23
N LEU A 50 0.16 6.28 5.92
CA LEU A 50 -0.66 7.17 5.12
C LEU A 50 -1.98 6.51 4.77
N LYS A 51 -3.07 7.26 4.95
CA LYS A 51 -4.36 6.76 4.57
C LYS A 51 -4.42 6.40 3.10
N SER A 52 -3.80 7.20 2.25
CA SER A 52 -3.79 6.91 0.82
C SER A 52 -3.13 5.58 0.56
N HIS A 53 -2.04 5.26 1.27
CA HIS A 53 -1.38 3.98 1.10
C HIS A 53 -2.24 2.85 1.62
N GLN A 54 -2.97 3.09 2.71
CA GLN A 54 -3.88 2.07 3.22
C GLN A 54 -4.96 1.75 2.20
N GLU A 55 -5.50 2.77 1.54
CA GLU A 55 -6.52 2.54 0.54
C GLU A 55 -5.97 1.79 -0.66
N ILE A 56 -4.74 2.13 -1.07
CA ILE A 56 -4.10 1.45 -2.18
C ILE A 56 -3.87 -0.02 -1.81
N TYR A 57 -3.39 -0.27 -0.61
CA TYR A 57 -3.12 -1.64 -0.17
C TYR A 57 -4.41 -2.46 -0.12
N LYS A 58 -5.50 -1.85 0.35
CA LYS A 58 -6.78 -2.54 0.37
C LYS A 58 -7.23 -2.89 -1.04
N ALA A 59 -7.04 -1.96 -1.98
CA ALA A 59 -7.43 -2.21 -3.36
C ALA A 59 -6.61 -3.34 -3.96
N ILE A 60 -5.31 -3.35 -3.70
CA ILE A 60 -4.44 -4.41 -4.18
C ILE A 60 -4.88 -5.75 -3.61
N THR A 61 -5.20 -5.78 -2.33
CA THR A 61 -5.66 -6.98 -1.67
C THR A 61 -6.96 -7.48 -2.31
N TYR A 62 -7.88 -6.58 -2.55
CA TYR A 62 -9.15 -6.94 -3.16
C TYR A 62 -8.95 -7.52 -4.55
N LEU A 63 -8.14 -6.86 -5.36
CA LEU A 63 -7.89 -7.35 -6.71
C LEU A 63 -7.24 -8.72 -6.69
N TYR A 64 -6.28 -8.90 -5.80
CA TYR A 64 -5.58 -10.17 -5.72
C TYR A 64 -6.52 -11.28 -5.29
N GLN A 65 -7.34 -11.01 -4.29
CA GLN A 65 -8.24 -12.04 -3.77
C GLN A 65 -9.34 -12.40 -4.77
N ASN A 66 -9.64 -11.50 -5.68
CA ASN A 66 -10.62 -11.76 -6.72
C ASN A 66 -9.96 -12.26 -8.00
N GLN A 67 -8.69 -12.62 -7.91
CA GLN A 67 -7.98 -13.23 -9.02
C GLN A 67 -7.90 -12.32 -10.23
N THR A 68 -7.87 -11.01 -9.98
CA THR A 68 -7.70 -10.02 -11.03
C THR A 68 -6.22 -9.66 -11.11
N SER A 69 -5.73 -9.42 -12.30
CA SER A 69 -4.34 -8.98 -12.44
C SER A 69 -4.11 -7.74 -11.60
N VAL A 70 -2.96 -7.68 -10.95
CA VAL A 70 -2.63 -6.54 -10.12
C VAL A 70 -1.45 -5.83 -10.77
N ASP A 71 -1.71 -4.66 -11.34
CA ASP A 71 -0.67 -3.82 -11.88
C ASP A 71 -1.18 -2.38 -11.80
N LEU A 72 -0.37 -1.44 -12.26
CA LEU A 72 -0.72 -0.03 -12.11
C LEU A 72 -2.01 0.31 -12.85
N ILE A 73 -2.21 -0.29 -14.01
CA ILE A 73 -3.39 0.01 -14.81
C ILE A 73 -4.65 -0.51 -14.14
N THR A 74 -4.65 -1.76 -13.72
CA THR A 74 -5.85 -2.32 -13.09
C THR A 74 -6.12 -1.65 -11.76
N LEU A 75 -5.07 -1.30 -11.02
CA LEU A 75 -5.25 -0.60 -9.74
C LEU A 75 -5.87 0.77 -9.97
N THR A 76 -5.35 1.51 -10.93
CA THR A 76 -5.86 2.85 -11.21
C THR A 76 -7.32 2.78 -11.65
N SER A 77 -7.65 1.83 -12.53
CA SER A 77 -9.02 1.68 -12.98
C SER A 77 -9.95 1.32 -11.83
N PHE A 78 -9.51 0.43 -10.95
CA PHE A 78 -10.33 0.03 -9.83
C PHE A 78 -10.59 1.21 -8.90
N LEU A 79 -9.55 1.99 -8.61
CA LEU A 79 -9.70 3.13 -7.72
C LEU A 79 -10.61 4.19 -8.35
N GLN A 80 -10.46 4.40 -9.65
CA GLN A 80 -11.29 5.38 -10.33
C GLN A 80 -12.74 4.94 -10.36
N ASP A 81 -12.99 3.67 -10.66
CA ASP A 81 -14.35 3.16 -10.75
C ASP A 81 -15.07 3.19 -9.41
N ASN A 82 -14.32 3.16 -8.33
CA ASN A 82 -14.91 3.16 -7.00
C ASN A 82 -14.82 4.53 -6.33
N GLY A 83 -14.48 5.56 -7.08
CA GLY A 83 -14.45 6.91 -6.54
C GLY A 83 -13.36 7.15 -5.53
N LEU A 84 -12.33 6.32 -5.53
CA LEU A 84 -11.28 6.43 -4.54
C LEU A 84 -10.06 7.19 -5.04
N LEU A 85 -9.91 7.31 -6.34
CA LEU A 85 -8.71 7.91 -6.90
C LEU A 85 -8.55 9.36 -6.47
N GLU A 86 -9.63 10.13 -6.57
CA GLU A 86 -9.57 11.52 -6.14
C GLU A 86 -9.42 11.62 -4.64
N LYS A 87 -10.06 10.69 -3.93
CA LYS A 87 -10.02 10.72 -2.49
C LYS A 87 -8.60 10.58 -1.96
N ILE A 88 -7.77 9.80 -2.63
CA ILE A 88 -6.41 9.62 -2.18
C ILE A 88 -5.44 10.58 -2.85
N GLY A 89 -5.94 11.50 -3.68
CA GLY A 89 -5.07 12.48 -4.32
C GLY A 89 -4.35 11.96 -5.53
N GLY A 90 -4.90 10.94 -6.18
CA GLY A 90 -4.25 10.33 -7.33
C GLY A 90 -3.22 9.31 -6.91
N ILE A 91 -2.54 8.71 -7.87
CA ILE A 91 -1.52 7.73 -7.59
C ILE A 91 -0.17 8.33 -7.95
N SER A 92 0.71 8.39 -6.98
CA SER A 92 2.05 8.90 -7.24
C SER A 92 3.07 7.93 -6.68
N LEU A 93 2.92 6.66 -7.03
CA LEU A 93 3.84 5.65 -6.55
C LEU A 93 5.14 5.60 -7.34
N LEU A 94 5.11 6.01 -8.56
CA LEU A 94 6.33 5.89 -9.39
C LEU A 94 7.26 7.08 -9.24
#